data_89f8ae3ed3abb217c9ba911dacda3ca6
#
_entry.id   89f8ae3ed3abb217c9ba911dacda3ca6
#
_cell.length_a   1.000
_cell.length_b   1.000
_cell.length_c   1.000
_cell.angle_alpha   90.00
_cell.angle_beta   90.00
_cell.angle_gamma   90.00
#
_symmetry.space_group_name_H-M   'P 1'
#
loop_
_entity.id
_entity.type
_entity.pdbx_description
1 polymer ?
#
loop_
_entity_poly.entity_id
_entity_poly.type
_entity_poly.pdbx_seq_one_letter_code
_entity_poly.pdbx_strand_id
1 'polypeptide(L)'
;MATQDFEMRQLLKAYRKGLISDELFEEQLKELGNGQRGYTYNGHHHATEREMIMHLLDEFRCAENFAAEYLNRWIDVSDQECVKGGLRAVQHREAYHAQILEARLRELGGIPQCTVPAERREKELPFYASSEMKDTAKLESIAARLKDPAAALKSITDVIAQIEEDQQSKELLRSLVDDEMSSIKWLLDACQTLSAAKATQRAA
;
A
#
# COMPACT_ATOMS: atom_id res chain seq x y z
N MET A 1 18.60 -19.68 0.56
CA MET A 1 19.32 -19.81 -0.74
C MET A 1 20.32 -20.97 -0.77
N ALA A 2 21.26 -21.14 0.16
CA ALA A 2 22.24 -22.22 0.11
C ALA A 2 21.65 -23.65 0.14
N THR A 3 20.55 -23.88 0.84
CA THR A 3 19.90 -25.18 0.99
C THR A 3 19.17 -25.62 -0.28
N GLN A 4 18.38 -24.75 -0.89
CA GLN A 4 17.57 -25.09 -2.06
C GLN A 4 18.40 -25.31 -3.32
N ASP A 5 19.43 -24.49 -3.52
CA ASP A 5 20.42 -24.67 -4.59
C ASP A 5 21.17 -26.00 -4.43
N PHE A 6 21.42 -26.40 -3.18
CA PHE A 6 22.01 -27.69 -2.86
C PHE A 6 21.03 -28.85 -3.17
N GLU A 7 19.77 -28.74 -2.74
CA GLU A 7 18.73 -29.74 -2.98
C GLU A 7 18.45 -29.93 -4.48
N MET A 8 18.35 -28.85 -5.24
CA MET A 8 18.20 -28.87 -6.68
C MET A 8 19.37 -29.58 -7.36
N ARG A 9 20.60 -29.29 -6.93
CA ARG A 9 21.79 -29.98 -7.47
C ARG A 9 21.79 -31.47 -7.14
N GLN A 10 21.35 -31.87 -5.95
CA GLN A 10 21.25 -33.29 -5.57
C GLN A 10 20.16 -34.00 -6.39
N LEU A 11 18.99 -33.36 -6.59
CA LEU A 11 17.91 -33.88 -7.41
C LEU A 11 18.36 -34.11 -8.87
N LEU A 12 18.98 -33.09 -9.48
CA LEU A 12 19.56 -33.20 -10.82
C LEU A 12 20.63 -34.28 -10.92
N LYS A 13 21.47 -34.45 -9.89
CA LYS A 13 22.51 -35.47 -9.86
C LYS A 13 21.90 -36.88 -9.75
N ALA A 14 20.86 -37.06 -8.95
CA ALA A 14 20.15 -38.33 -8.82
C ALA A 14 19.45 -38.70 -10.13
N TYR A 15 18.78 -37.78 -10.77
CA TYR A 15 18.11 -37.95 -12.06
C TYR A 15 19.11 -38.35 -13.18
N ARG A 16 20.21 -37.58 -13.34
CA ARG A 16 21.24 -37.85 -14.34
C ARG A 16 21.93 -39.19 -14.15
N LYS A 17 21.93 -39.77 -12.95
CA LYS A 17 22.46 -41.09 -12.63
C LYS A 17 21.42 -42.20 -12.81
N GLY A 18 20.19 -41.89 -13.22
CA GLY A 18 19.12 -42.85 -13.35
C GLY A 18 18.63 -43.44 -12.01
N LEU A 19 18.85 -42.73 -10.89
CA LEU A 19 18.47 -43.20 -9.57
C LEU A 19 16.98 -42.90 -9.24
N ILE A 20 16.36 -42.01 -10.02
CA ILE A 20 14.96 -41.64 -9.90
C ILE A 20 14.32 -41.64 -11.30
N SER A 21 13.01 -41.95 -11.38
CA SER A 21 12.24 -41.91 -12.64
C SER A 21 11.93 -40.48 -13.07
N ASP A 22 11.48 -40.32 -14.32
CA ASP A 22 11.04 -39.02 -14.86
C ASP A 22 9.89 -38.47 -14.04
N GLU A 23 8.90 -39.30 -13.67
CA GLU A 23 7.77 -38.89 -12.89
C GLU A 23 8.16 -38.39 -11.48
N LEU A 24 9.07 -39.13 -10.81
CA LEU A 24 9.55 -38.74 -9.48
C LEU A 24 10.44 -37.49 -9.57
N PHE A 25 11.21 -37.32 -10.64
CA PHE A 25 11.98 -36.11 -10.88
C PHE A 25 11.07 -34.90 -11.06
N GLU A 26 9.99 -34.99 -11.86
CA GLU A 26 9.01 -33.94 -12.07
C GLU A 26 8.24 -33.61 -10.80
N GLU A 27 7.86 -34.63 -9.99
CA GLU A 27 7.20 -34.44 -8.70
C GLU A 27 8.09 -33.67 -7.72
N GLN A 28 9.32 -34.11 -7.56
CA GLN A 28 10.32 -33.47 -6.68
C GLN A 28 10.73 -32.08 -7.18
N LEU A 29 10.81 -31.87 -8.48
CA LEU A 29 11.07 -30.57 -9.09
C LEU A 29 9.91 -29.61 -8.79
N LYS A 30 8.68 -30.12 -8.81
CA LYS A 30 7.47 -29.38 -8.49
C LYS A 30 7.39 -29.04 -6.99
N GLU A 31 7.80 -29.97 -6.13
CA GLU A 31 7.91 -29.75 -4.68
C GLU A 31 9.01 -28.73 -4.35
N LEU A 32 10.19 -28.83 -4.97
CA LEU A 32 11.27 -27.85 -4.84
C LEU A 32 10.88 -26.50 -5.45
N GLY A 33 10.16 -26.50 -6.56
CA GLY A 33 9.61 -25.29 -7.18
C GLY A 33 8.47 -24.67 -6.36
N ASN A 34 7.64 -25.50 -5.70
CA ASN A 34 6.62 -25.05 -4.74
C ASN A 34 7.23 -24.66 -3.38
N GLY A 35 8.44 -25.14 -3.09
CA GLY A 35 9.27 -24.72 -1.96
C GLY A 35 10.06 -23.44 -2.20
N GLN A 36 10.00 -22.84 -3.40
CA GLN A 36 10.32 -21.43 -3.56
C GLN A 36 9.29 -20.68 -2.69
N ARG A 37 9.76 -20.03 -1.65
CA ARG A 37 8.98 -19.05 -0.92
C ARG A 37 8.44 -18.06 -1.96
N GLY A 38 7.24 -18.34 -2.45
CA GLY A 38 6.53 -17.40 -3.30
C GLY A 38 6.24 -16.18 -2.46
N TYR A 39 6.68 -15.04 -2.90
CA TYR A 39 6.31 -13.78 -2.30
C TYR A 39 4.86 -13.47 -2.67
N THR A 40 4.09 -12.94 -1.72
CA THR A 40 2.67 -12.66 -1.97
C THR A 40 2.32 -11.24 -1.62
N TYR A 41 1.55 -10.61 -2.49
CA TYR A 41 0.98 -9.29 -2.24
C TYR A 41 -0.40 -9.17 -2.90
N ASN A 42 -1.42 -8.73 -2.15
CA ASN A 42 -2.81 -8.57 -2.63
C ASN A 42 -3.38 -9.79 -3.38
N GLY A 43 -3.04 -11.01 -2.94
CA GLY A 43 -3.49 -12.25 -3.58
C GLY A 43 -2.70 -12.64 -4.84
N HIS A 44 -1.70 -11.86 -5.25
CA HIS A 44 -0.80 -12.18 -6.34
C HIS A 44 0.45 -12.89 -5.82
N HIS A 45 0.93 -13.89 -6.57
CA HIS A 45 2.18 -14.57 -6.32
C HIS A 45 3.28 -13.99 -7.19
N HIS A 46 4.45 -13.76 -6.61
CA HIS A 46 5.63 -13.25 -7.26
C HIS A 46 6.79 -14.24 -7.13
N ALA A 47 7.56 -14.42 -8.20
CA ALA A 47 8.70 -15.34 -8.21
C ALA A 47 9.87 -14.81 -7.38
N THR A 48 9.99 -13.49 -7.25
CA THR A 48 11.09 -12.83 -6.55
C THR A 48 10.58 -11.76 -5.58
N GLU A 49 11.39 -11.51 -4.53
CA GLU A 49 11.17 -10.40 -3.58
C GLU A 49 11.04 -9.05 -4.32
N ARG A 50 11.92 -8.83 -5.31
CA ARG A 50 11.94 -7.62 -6.13
C ARG A 50 10.63 -7.39 -6.88
N GLU A 51 10.05 -8.43 -7.49
CA GLU A 51 8.77 -8.33 -8.20
C GLU A 51 7.62 -7.96 -7.25
N MET A 52 7.58 -8.59 -6.07
CA MET A 52 6.61 -8.25 -5.03
C MET A 52 6.75 -6.79 -4.59
N ILE A 53 7.97 -6.33 -4.31
CA ILE A 53 8.24 -4.96 -3.91
C ILE A 53 7.82 -3.98 -5.01
N MET A 54 8.20 -4.22 -6.26
CA MET A 54 7.83 -3.35 -7.39
C MET A 54 6.31 -3.24 -7.56
N HIS A 55 5.58 -4.34 -7.37
CA HIS A 55 4.11 -4.33 -7.43
C HIS A 55 3.52 -3.46 -6.32
N LEU A 56 3.96 -3.65 -5.07
CA LEU A 56 3.53 -2.80 -3.95
C LEU A 56 3.85 -1.32 -4.20
N LEU A 57 5.09 -1.02 -4.60
CA LEU A 57 5.52 0.36 -4.81
C LEU A 57 4.66 1.06 -5.86
N ASP A 58 4.28 0.39 -6.95
CA ASP A 58 3.46 0.99 -8.00
C ASP A 58 2.00 1.19 -7.56
N GLU A 59 1.39 0.21 -6.88
CA GLU A 59 0.02 0.37 -6.36
C GLU A 59 -0.04 1.44 -5.26
N PHE A 60 0.93 1.44 -4.34
CA PHE A 60 0.96 2.40 -3.26
C PHE A 60 1.20 3.82 -3.79
N ARG A 61 2.19 4.02 -4.67
CA ARG A 61 2.41 5.27 -5.40
C ARG A 61 1.12 5.80 -6.06
N CYS A 62 0.38 4.91 -6.71
CA CYS A 62 -0.87 5.27 -7.38
C CYS A 62 -1.94 5.74 -6.39
N ALA A 63 -2.06 5.04 -5.25
CA ALA A 63 -2.99 5.40 -4.19
C ALA A 63 -2.65 6.76 -3.55
N GLU A 64 -1.37 6.99 -3.23
CA GLU A 64 -0.85 8.23 -2.65
C GLU A 64 -1.07 9.44 -3.58
N ASN A 65 -0.73 9.28 -4.85
CA ASN A 65 -0.93 10.34 -5.84
C ASN A 65 -2.42 10.72 -5.96
N PHE A 66 -3.32 9.74 -5.90
CA PHE A 66 -4.75 9.99 -5.93
C PHE A 66 -5.25 10.61 -4.63
N ALA A 67 -4.70 10.20 -3.48
CA ALA A 67 -4.99 10.83 -2.19
C ALA A 67 -4.59 12.30 -2.19
N ALA A 68 -3.39 12.62 -2.64
CA ALA A 68 -2.92 13.99 -2.78
C ALA A 68 -3.84 14.82 -3.69
N GLU A 69 -4.35 14.25 -4.78
CA GLU A 69 -5.25 14.94 -5.72
C GLU A 69 -6.60 15.26 -5.06
N TYR A 70 -7.30 14.28 -4.46
CA TYR A 70 -8.61 14.56 -3.87
C TYR A 70 -8.52 15.42 -2.60
N LEU A 71 -7.45 15.30 -1.81
CA LEU A 71 -7.20 16.17 -0.66
C LEU A 71 -6.99 17.62 -1.10
N ASN A 72 -6.24 17.86 -2.18
CA ASN A 72 -6.08 19.21 -2.73
C ASN A 72 -7.42 19.80 -3.16
N ARG A 73 -8.28 19.04 -3.87
CA ARG A 73 -9.63 19.49 -4.22
C ARG A 73 -10.48 19.82 -3.01
N TRP A 74 -10.34 19.04 -1.94
CA TRP A 74 -11.06 19.30 -0.69
C TRP A 74 -10.57 20.58 -0.01
N ILE A 75 -9.25 20.80 0.09
CA ILE A 75 -8.66 22.01 0.64
C ILE A 75 -9.22 23.27 -0.06
N ASP A 76 -9.38 23.24 -1.37
CA ASP A 76 -9.88 24.37 -2.18
C ASP A 76 -11.31 24.79 -1.79
N VAL A 77 -12.14 23.85 -1.32
CA VAL A 77 -13.57 24.07 -1.04
C VAL A 77 -13.93 24.01 0.45
N SER A 78 -13.00 23.64 1.33
CA SER A 78 -13.23 23.64 2.77
C SER A 78 -13.46 25.07 3.29
N ASP A 79 -14.42 25.24 4.18
CA ASP A 79 -14.72 26.52 4.84
C ASP A 79 -14.10 26.63 6.26
N GLN A 80 -13.39 25.58 6.71
CA GLN A 80 -12.82 25.51 8.05
C GLN A 80 -11.29 25.56 8.02
N GLU A 81 -10.73 26.69 8.46
CA GLU A 81 -9.27 26.91 8.43
C GLU A 81 -8.46 25.85 9.22
N CYS A 82 -9.00 25.37 10.35
CA CYS A 82 -8.34 24.29 11.11
C CYS A 82 -8.29 22.98 10.33
N VAL A 83 -9.34 22.66 9.56
CA VAL A 83 -9.37 21.49 8.67
C VAL A 83 -8.40 21.66 7.51
N LYS A 84 -8.42 22.83 6.85
CA LYS A 84 -7.48 23.14 5.77
C LYS A 84 -6.01 22.97 6.18
N GLY A 85 -5.66 23.46 7.39
CA GLY A 85 -4.29 23.34 7.89
C GLY A 85 -3.80 21.91 8.00
N GLY A 86 -4.62 21.04 8.59
CA GLY A 86 -4.30 19.63 8.71
C GLY A 86 -4.34 18.87 7.39
N LEU A 87 -5.35 19.15 6.54
CA LEU A 87 -5.43 18.57 5.21
C LEU A 87 -4.20 18.91 4.34
N ARG A 88 -3.67 20.14 4.44
CA ARG A 88 -2.43 20.51 3.74
C ARG A 88 -1.24 19.66 4.18
N ALA A 89 -1.10 19.41 5.49
CA ALA A 89 -0.03 18.60 6.02
C ALA A 89 -0.13 17.15 5.49
N VAL A 90 -1.33 16.56 5.52
CA VAL A 90 -1.57 15.22 4.97
C VAL A 90 -1.34 15.21 3.47
N GLN A 91 -1.94 16.13 2.71
CA GLN A 91 -1.82 16.21 1.25
C GLN A 91 -0.35 16.31 0.77
N HIS A 92 0.47 17.12 1.45
CA HIS A 92 1.89 17.23 1.12
C HIS A 92 2.64 15.93 1.39
N ARG A 93 2.28 15.21 2.45
CA ARG A 93 2.86 13.90 2.78
C ARG A 93 2.52 12.87 1.71
N GLU A 94 1.23 12.73 1.34
CA GLU A 94 0.79 11.83 0.28
C GLU A 94 1.49 12.14 -1.06
N ALA A 95 1.61 13.42 -1.44
CA ALA A 95 2.32 13.83 -2.65
C ALA A 95 3.80 13.47 -2.61
N TYR A 96 4.45 13.64 -1.46
CA TYR A 96 5.85 13.24 -1.26
C TYR A 96 6.03 11.72 -1.30
N HIS A 97 5.14 10.97 -0.65
CA HIS A 97 5.13 9.51 -0.68
C HIS A 97 5.05 8.99 -2.12
N ALA A 98 4.12 9.53 -2.92
CA ALA A 98 4.01 9.16 -4.33
C ALA A 98 5.32 9.36 -5.09
N GLN A 99 6.04 10.45 -4.84
CA GLN A 99 7.32 10.75 -5.50
C GLN A 99 8.43 9.77 -5.11
N ILE A 100 8.60 9.51 -3.81
CA ILE A 100 9.68 8.62 -3.34
C ILE A 100 9.41 7.16 -3.68
N LEU A 101 8.13 6.73 -3.69
CA LEU A 101 7.72 5.40 -4.15
C LEU A 101 8.01 5.23 -5.65
N GLU A 102 7.72 6.25 -6.47
CA GLU A 102 8.07 6.22 -7.89
C GLU A 102 9.58 6.17 -8.12
N ALA A 103 10.34 6.99 -7.38
CA ALA A 103 11.79 6.97 -7.47
C ALA A 103 12.34 5.58 -7.14
N ARG A 104 11.88 4.96 -6.06
CA ARG A 104 12.32 3.62 -5.67
C ARG A 104 11.90 2.55 -6.67
N LEU A 105 10.67 2.62 -7.20
CA LEU A 105 10.21 1.72 -8.27
C LEU A 105 11.15 1.77 -9.48
N ARG A 106 11.54 2.98 -9.92
CA ARG A 106 12.46 3.17 -11.05
C ARG A 106 13.87 2.67 -10.76
N GLU A 107 14.40 2.87 -9.55
CA GLU A 107 15.69 2.31 -9.11
C GLU A 107 15.70 0.77 -9.19
N LEU A 108 14.58 0.15 -8.91
CA LEU A 108 14.38 -1.29 -9.08
C LEU A 108 14.12 -1.70 -10.54
N GLY A 109 14.17 -0.77 -11.50
CA GLY A 109 13.94 -1.02 -12.93
C GLY A 109 12.46 -1.18 -13.29
N GLY A 110 11.55 -0.85 -12.38
CA GLY A 110 10.12 -0.82 -12.63
C GLY A 110 9.68 0.44 -13.39
N ILE A 111 8.49 0.37 -13.96
CA ILE A 111 7.83 1.49 -14.66
C ILE A 111 6.45 1.68 -14.05
N PRO A 112 6.05 2.92 -13.71
CA PRO A 112 4.69 3.20 -13.24
C PRO A 112 3.64 2.73 -14.25
N GLN A 113 2.76 1.83 -13.80
CA GLN A 113 1.68 1.25 -14.63
C GLN A 113 0.32 1.36 -13.95
N CYS A 114 0.31 1.31 -12.61
CA CYS A 114 -0.93 1.37 -11.86
C CYS A 114 -1.65 2.71 -12.09
N THR A 115 -2.94 2.61 -12.36
CA THR A 115 -3.85 3.74 -12.52
C THR A 115 -5.09 3.53 -11.66
N VAL A 116 -5.61 4.62 -11.11
CA VAL A 116 -6.86 4.57 -10.35
C VAL A 116 -8.02 4.23 -11.29
N PRO A 117 -8.87 3.23 -10.97
CA PRO A 117 -10.02 2.90 -11.76
C PRO A 117 -10.91 4.13 -12.02
N ALA A 118 -11.39 4.27 -13.27
CA ALA A 118 -12.20 5.41 -13.68
C ALA A 118 -13.44 5.58 -12.78
N GLU A 119 -14.14 4.48 -12.46
CA GLU A 119 -15.30 4.49 -11.57
C GLU A 119 -14.99 5.09 -10.20
N ARG A 120 -13.82 4.75 -9.64
CA ARG A 120 -13.37 5.31 -8.36
C ARG A 120 -13.10 6.81 -8.47
N ARG A 121 -12.41 7.25 -9.53
CA ARG A 121 -12.14 8.68 -9.79
C ARG A 121 -13.43 9.47 -9.95
N GLU A 122 -14.36 8.99 -10.77
CA GLU A 122 -15.65 9.62 -11.03
C GLU A 122 -16.52 9.74 -9.78
N LYS A 123 -16.39 8.82 -8.84
CA LYS A 123 -17.12 8.85 -7.57
C LYS A 123 -16.45 9.73 -6.52
N GLU A 124 -15.14 9.56 -6.29
CA GLU A 124 -14.45 10.19 -5.16
C GLU A 124 -14.07 11.65 -5.45
N LEU A 125 -13.59 12.00 -6.65
CA LEU A 125 -13.17 13.38 -6.91
C LEU A 125 -14.30 14.41 -6.79
N PRO A 126 -15.48 14.21 -7.38
CA PRO A 126 -16.61 15.17 -7.20
C PRO A 126 -17.06 15.27 -5.74
N PHE A 127 -17.03 14.16 -5.00
CA PHE A 127 -17.40 14.16 -3.60
C PHE A 127 -16.48 15.06 -2.76
N TYR A 128 -15.16 14.94 -2.93
CA TYR A 128 -14.20 15.77 -2.18
C TYR A 128 -14.12 17.21 -2.72
N ALA A 129 -14.34 17.43 -4.01
CA ALA A 129 -14.36 18.76 -4.63
C ALA A 129 -15.66 19.55 -4.40
N SER A 130 -16.70 18.95 -3.84
CA SER A 130 -17.98 19.62 -3.64
C SER A 130 -17.92 20.60 -2.45
N SER A 131 -18.29 21.86 -2.69
CA SER A 131 -18.50 22.86 -1.62
C SER A 131 -19.82 22.65 -0.85
N GLU A 132 -20.76 21.91 -1.41
CA GLU A 132 -22.02 21.56 -0.76
C GLU A 132 -21.83 20.45 0.28
N MET A 133 -20.85 19.58 0.07
CA MET A 133 -20.51 18.50 0.99
C MET A 133 -19.68 19.06 2.15
N LYS A 134 -20.24 18.98 3.37
CA LYS A 134 -19.59 19.49 4.57
C LYS A 134 -18.33 18.67 4.94
N ASP A 135 -17.34 19.35 5.52
CA ASP A 135 -16.09 18.73 5.99
C ASP A 135 -16.34 17.54 6.92
N THR A 136 -17.35 17.63 7.80
CA THR A 136 -17.75 16.51 8.67
C THR A 136 -18.13 15.27 7.87
N ALA A 137 -18.91 15.40 6.78
CA ALA A 137 -19.33 14.26 5.97
C ALA A 137 -18.15 13.63 5.20
N LYS A 138 -17.21 14.46 4.73
CA LYS A 138 -15.98 14.00 4.07
C LYS A 138 -15.08 13.24 5.06
N LEU A 139 -14.90 13.78 6.28
CA LEU A 139 -14.16 13.10 7.35
C LEU A 139 -14.83 11.80 7.78
N GLU A 140 -16.16 11.78 7.96
CA GLU A 140 -16.91 10.57 8.28
C GLU A 140 -16.73 9.47 7.21
N SER A 141 -16.71 9.87 5.93
CA SER A 141 -16.44 8.93 4.83
C SER A 141 -15.05 8.28 4.91
N ILE A 142 -14.02 9.07 5.26
CA ILE A 142 -12.67 8.56 5.47
C ILE A 142 -12.60 7.70 6.73
N ALA A 143 -13.12 8.20 7.85
CA ALA A 143 -13.11 7.50 9.12
C ALA A 143 -13.82 6.13 9.05
N ALA A 144 -14.88 6.02 8.24
CA ALA A 144 -15.56 4.75 8.02
C ALA A 144 -14.68 3.69 7.36
N ARG A 145 -13.73 4.10 6.50
CA ARG A 145 -12.75 3.22 5.82
C ARG A 145 -11.55 2.90 6.70
N LEU A 146 -11.17 3.79 7.60
CA LEU A 146 -9.97 3.72 8.42
C LEU A 146 -10.25 3.36 9.88
N LYS A 147 -11.39 2.71 10.17
CA LYS A 147 -11.80 2.32 11.54
C LYS A 147 -10.72 1.52 12.29
N ASP A 148 -10.01 0.69 11.56
CA ASP A 148 -8.87 -0.09 12.05
C ASP A 148 -7.64 0.28 11.22
N PRO A 149 -6.81 1.21 11.72
CA PRO A 149 -5.60 1.65 11.02
C PRO A 149 -4.61 0.50 10.74
N ALA A 150 -4.49 -0.45 11.66
CA ALA A 150 -3.61 -1.60 11.48
C ALA A 150 -4.09 -2.50 10.34
N ALA A 151 -5.40 -2.74 10.26
CA ALA A 151 -5.99 -3.48 9.15
C ALA A 151 -5.85 -2.74 7.81
N ALA A 152 -5.97 -1.39 7.82
CA ALA A 152 -5.80 -0.57 6.62
C ALA A 152 -4.38 -0.67 6.03
N LEU A 153 -3.36 -0.78 6.89
CA LEU A 153 -1.94 -0.86 6.51
C LEU A 153 -1.42 -2.30 6.43
N LYS A 154 -2.28 -3.30 6.67
CA LYS A 154 -1.87 -4.69 6.76
C LYS A 154 -1.18 -5.20 5.49
N SER A 155 -1.67 -4.86 4.32
CA SER A 155 -1.08 -5.30 3.05
C SER A 155 0.37 -4.82 2.90
N ILE A 156 0.69 -3.62 3.36
CA ILE A 156 2.04 -3.05 3.32
C ILE A 156 2.92 -3.72 4.38
N THR A 157 2.43 -3.86 5.61
CA THR A 157 3.19 -4.50 6.70
C THR A 157 3.48 -5.98 6.43
N ASP A 158 2.57 -6.69 5.77
CA ASP A 158 2.78 -8.08 5.34
C ASP A 158 3.90 -8.18 4.29
N VAL A 159 4.02 -7.22 3.37
CA VAL A 159 5.14 -7.15 2.42
C VAL A 159 6.45 -6.84 3.16
N ILE A 160 6.45 -5.84 4.06
CA ILE A 160 7.63 -5.50 4.87
C ILE A 160 8.17 -6.73 5.62
N ALA A 161 7.27 -7.58 6.14
CA ALA A 161 7.64 -8.79 6.84
C ALA A 161 8.31 -9.85 5.93
N GLN A 162 7.97 -9.86 4.63
CA GLN A 162 8.53 -10.78 3.64
C GLN A 162 9.88 -10.31 3.07
N ILE A 163 10.23 -9.01 3.20
CA ILE A 163 11.48 -8.47 2.66
C ILE A 163 12.67 -8.95 3.50
N GLU A 164 13.56 -9.71 2.88
CA GLU A 164 14.78 -10.23 3.49
C GLU A 164 16.05 -9.59 2.90
N GLU A 165 16.08 -9.28 1.61
CA GLU A 165 17.27 -8.83 0.88
C GLU A 165 17.30 -7.29 0.69
N ASP A 166 16.21 -6.69 0.23
CA ASP A 166 16.13 -5.26 -0.07
C ASP A 166 15.84 -4.41 1.18
N GLN A 167 16.88 -4.20 1.99
CA GLN A 167 16.76 -3.43 3.23
C GLN A 167 16.41 -1.95 2.97
N GLN A 168 16.78 -1.39 1.82
CA GLN A 168 16.43 0.00 1.47
C GLN A 168 14.91 0.13 1.28
N SER A 169 14.28 -0.76 0.50
CA SER A 169 12.82 -0.74 0.34
C SER A 169 12.11 -1.05 1.66
N LYS A 170 12.66 -1.96 2.46
CA LYS A 170 12.11 -2.30 3.77
C LYS A 170 12.03 -1.09 4.71
N GLU A 171 13.13 -0.35 4.86
CA GLU A 171 13.17 0.82 5.74
C GLU A 171 12.37 1.99 5.17
N LEU A 172 12.35 2.18 3.85
CA LEU A 172 11.49 3.15 3.19
C LEU A 172 10.01 2.88 3.52
N LEU A 173 9.54 1.66 3.31
CA LEU A 173 8.14 1.28 3.58
C LEU A 173 7.78 1.39 5.07
N ARG A 174 8.69 1.08 5.99
CA ARG A 174 8.47 1.28 7.43
C ARG A 174 8.23 2.74 7.77
N SER A 175 9.09 3.63 7.25
CA SER A 175 8.95 5.07 7.46
C SER A 175 7.61 5.59 6.93
N LEU A 176 7.19 5.11 5.75
CA LEU A 176 5.90 5.48 5.17
C LEU A 176 4.72 4.98 6.02
N VAL A 177 4.79 3.76 6.55
CA VAL A 177 3.75 3.24 7.47
C VAL A 177 3.61 4.11 8.72
N ASP A 178 4.71 4.59 9.30
CA ASP A 178 4.68 5.48 10.46
C ASP A 178 4.04 6.83 10.11
N ASP A 179 4.33 7.37 8.93
CA ASP A 179 3.72 8.60 8.42
C ASP A 179 2.23 8.42 8.14
N GLU A 180 1.82 7.29 7.55
CA GLU A 180 0.41 6.93 7.33
C GLU A 180 -0.37 6.83 8.65
N MET A 181 0.19 6.17 9.65
CA MET A 181 -0.42 6.09 10.98
C MET A 181 -0.67 7.48 11.57
N SER A 182 0.25 8.42 11.35
CA SER A 182 0.09 9.82 11.79
C SER A 182 -1.01 10.55 11.01
N SER A 183 -1.09 10.35 9.69
CA SER A 183 -2.14 10.92 8.83
C SER A 183 -3.52 10.39 9.23
N ILE A 184 -3.65 9.08 9.38
CA ILE A 184 -4.88 8.40 9.79
C ILE A 184 -5.34 8.90 11.16
N LYS A 185 -4.42 8.97 12.13
CA LYS A 185 -4.74 9.46 13.47
C LYS A 185 -5.31 10.88 13.41
N TRP A 186 -4.66 11.79 12.69
CA TRP A 186 -5.15 13.15 12.55
C TRP A 186 -6.55 13.20 11.92
N LEU A 187 -6.81 12.44 10.86
CA LEU A 187 -8.12 12.38 10.20
C LEU A 187 -9.21 11.88 11.14
N LEU A 188 -8.95 10.87 11.95
CA LEU A 188 -9.88 10.33 12.94
C LEU A 188 -10.14 11.33 14.07
N ASP A 189 -9.11 11.96 14.60
CA ASP A 189 -9.22 12.98 15.67
C ASP A 189 -10.00 14.20 15.17
N ALA A 190 -9.76 14.67 13.95
CA ALA A 190 -10.51 15.77 13.32
C ALA A 190 -12.00 15.40 13.14
N CYS A 191 -12.29 14.18 12.71
CA CYS A 191 -13.67 13.68 12.58
C CYS A 191 -14.40 13.71 13.93
N GLN A 192 -13.79 13.20 14.98
CA GLN A 192 -14.37 13.19 16.33
C GLN A 192 -14.62 14.61 16.86
N THR A 193 -13.63 15.49 16.70
CA THR A 193 -13.71 16.88 17.18
C THR A 193 -14.87 17.65 16.53
N LEU A 194 -14.99 17.57 15.19
CA LEU A 194 -16.05 18.27 14.48
C LEU A 194 -17.43 17.66 14.74
N SER A 195 -17.52 16.35 14.91
CA SER A 195 -18.78 15.68 15.25
C SER A 195 -19.26 16.08 16.65
N ALA A 196 -18.36 16.18 17.63
CA ALA A 196 -18.68 16.64 18.98
C ALA A 196 -19.15 18.11 19.00
N ALA A 197 -18.46 19.00 18.28
CA ALA A 197 -18.86 20.42 18.16
C ALA A 197 -20.28 20.59 17.57
N LYS A 198 -20.59 19.79 16.53
CA LYS A 198 -21.91 19.76 15.90
C LYS A 198 -23.02 19.29 16.86
N ALA A 199 -22.72 18.29 17.70
CA ALA A 199 -23.67 17.80 18.70
C ALA A 199 -23.97 18.86 19.76
N THR A 200 -22.96 19.59 20.24
CA THR A 200 -23.11 20.69 21.22
C THR A 200 -23.95 21.82 20.64
N GLN A 201 -23.73 22.21 19.38
CA GLN A 201 -24.52 23.29 18.73
C GLN A 201 -25.99 22.92 18.52
N ARG A 202 -26.34 21.63 18.42
CA ARG A 202 -27.74 21.19 18.29
C ARG A 202 -28.48 21.12 19.63
N ALA A 203 -27.73 21.05 20.74
CA ALA A 203 -28.28 20.96 22.09
C ALA A 203 -28.46 22.31 22.77
N ALA A 204 -27.91 23.38 22.20
CA ALA A 204 -28.03 24.78 22.65
C ALA A 204 -29.15 25.53 21.90
#